data_8d27d410794247d51e9d2cd0f51dbb06
#
_entry.id   8d27d410794247d51e9d2cd0f51dbb06
#
_cell.length_a   1.000
_cell.length_b   1.000
_cell.length_c   1.000
_cell.angle_alpha   90.00
_cell.angle_beta   90.00
_cell.angle_gamma   90.00
#
_symmetry.space_group_name_H-M   'P 1'
#
loop_
_entity.id
_entity.type
_entity.pdbx_description
1 polymer ?
#
loop_
_entity_poly.entity_id
_entity_poly.type
_entity_poly.pdbx_seq_one_letter_code
_entity_poly.pdbx_strand_id
1 'polypeptide(L)'
;MNSAIRNRLVTILFVFGLGIYALLPSLRYGLMDESKKSNLSDEQVDYFESRSIKQGLDLKGGIYIVLEVDLPQLINNLAKNKDNNFNQFLSELKDEYNTSSSDFFTVFESLADENKLKLPRYFINYGKTKEQIITQLSLQSEDSIKRVIEIIQNRVDQFGVAEPTIQKQGNNRVIVELAGIEDPERARDLLQSTALLELMIVKNVESTNTIIRQIDSIIATSNANNTQSDEIDELFDSG
;
A
#
# COMPACT_ATOMS: atom_id res chain seq x y z
N MET A 1 38.55 -21.39 48.36
CA MET A 1 37.71 -21.29 47.13
C MET A 1 38.48 -21.92 46.00
N ASN A 2 38.01 -23.00 45.40
CA ASN A 2 38.74 -23.72 44.34
C ASN A 2 39.03 -22.78 43.16
N SER A 3 40.23 -22.79 42.61
CA SER A 3 40.64 -21.95 41.47
C SER A 3 39.67 -22.03 40.26
N ALA A 4 39.10 -23.23 40.05
CA ALA A 4 38.09 -23.47 39.03
C ALA A 4 36.78 -22.69 39.26
N ILE A 5 36.30 -22.57 40.48
CA ILE A 5 35.10 -21.83 40.86
C ILE A 5 35.35 -20.34 40.70
N ARG A 6 36.54 -19.86 41.11
CA ARG A 6 36.95 -18.47 40.97
C ARG A 6 37.03 -18.04 39.54
N ASN A 7 37.61 -18.86 38.66
CA ASN A 7 37.70 -18.56 37.24
C ASN A 7 36.31 -18.51 36.56
N ARG A 8 35.42 -19.44 36.90
CA ARG A 8 34.03 -19.44 36.41
C ARG A 8 33.28 -18.18 36.83
N LEU A 9 33.44 -17.78 38.10
CA LEU A 9 32.79 -16.57 38.66
C LEU A 9 33.32 -15.30 37.96
N VAL A 10 34.63 -15.21 37.74
CA VAL A 10 35.26 -14.09 36.99
C VAL A 10 34.72 -14.02 35.55
N THR A 11 34.62 -15.18 34.86
CA THR A 11 34.05 -15.22 33.50
C THR A 11 32.60 -14.76 33.45
N ILE A 12 31.79 -15.21 34.42
CA ILE A 12 30.37 -14.80 34.50
C ILE A 12 30.26 -13.30 34.73
N LEU A 13 31.04 -12.75 35.69
CA LEU A 13 31.04 -11.30 35.97
C LEU A 13 31.55 -10.49 34.78
N PHE A 14 32.55 -10.99 34.04
CA PHE A 14 33.05 -10.33 32.84
C PHE A 14 31.99 -10.28 31.73
N VAL A 15 31.33 -11.41 31.44
CA VAL A 15 30.24 -11.48 30.45
C VAL A 15 29.07 -10.59 30.84
N PHE A 16 28.69 -10.61 32.14
CA PHE A 16 27.62 -9.75 32.66
C PHE A 16 27.98 -8.25 32.56
N GLY A 17 29.21 -7.87 32.91
CA GLY A 17 29.70 -6.50 32.75
C GLY A 17 29.73 -6.04 31.29
N LEU A 18 30.14 -6.94 30.37
CA LEU A 18 30.14 -6.65 28.94
C LEU A 18 28.71 -6.50 28.41
N GLY A 19 27.75 -7.31 28.88
CA GLY A 19 26.33 -7.18 28.56
C GLY A 19 25.74 -5.84 29.03
N ILE A 20 26.03 -5.44 30.28
CA ILE A 20 25.60 -4.11 30.79
C ILE A 20 26.21 -2.97 29.95
N TYR A 21 27.52 -3.07 29.62
CA TYR A 21 28.17 -2.07 28.79
C TYR A 21 27.53 -1.93 27.41
N ALA A 22 27.16 -3.03 26.77
CA ALA A 22 26.47 -3.04 25.48
C ALA A 22 25.03 -2.43 25.54
N LEU A 23 24.36 -2.56 26.69
CA LEU A 23 23.00 -2.04 26.90
C LEU A 23 22.98 -0.57 27.35
N LEU A 24 24.11 0.00 27.80
CA LEU A 24 24.18 1.37 28.29
C LEU A 24 23.65 2.44 27.31
N PRO A 25 23.94 2.38 25.99
CA PRO A 25 23.39 3.35 25.04
C PRO A 25 21.88 3.33 24.98
N SER A 26 21.29 2.11 24.91
CA SER A 26 19.83 1.91 24.89
C SER A 26 19.15 2.41 26.16
N LEU A 27 19.74 2.12 27.31
CA LEU A 27 19.20 2.54 28.59
C LEU A 27 19.27 4.07 28.77
N ARG A 28 20.38 4.68 28.36
CA ARG A 28 20.53 6.14 28.39
C ARG A 28 19.54 6.84 27.48
N TYR A 29 19.42 6.40 26.23
CA TYR A 29 18.51 7.01 25.26
C TYR A 29 17.04 6.79 25.61
N GLY A 30 16.68 5.58 26.10
CA GLY A 30 15.32 5.25 26.50
C GLY A 30 14.83 5.98 27.76
N LEU A 31 15.75 6.34 28.68
CA LEU A 31 15.42 7.05 29.93
C LEU A 31 15.57 8.59 29.80
N MET A 32 15.96 9.10 28.63
CA MET A 32 16.02 10.55 28.39
C MET A 32 14.62 11.13 28.22
N ASP A 33 14.35 12.24 28.91
CA ASP A 33 13.17 13.05 28.68
C ASP A 33 13.18 13.66 27.27
N GLU A 34 12.00 13.84 26.69
CA GLU A 34 11.80 14.42 25.35
C GLU A 34 12.48 15.79 25.19
N SER A 35 12.44 16.62 26.23
CA SER A 35 13.12 17.90 26.27
C SER A 35 14.65 17.82 26.20
N LYS A 36 15.24 16.68 26.58
CA LYS A 36 16.67 16.41 26.45
C LYS A 36 17.03 15.82 25.11
N LYS A 37 16.14 15.04 24.52
CA LYS A 37 16.32 14.47 23.17
C LYS A 37 16.30 15.58 22.10
N SER A 38 15.40 16.55 22.24
CA SER A 38 15.30 17.69 21.31
C SER A 38 16.50 18.64 21.32
N ASN A 39 17.34 18.59 22.37
CA ASN A 39 18.56 19.38 22.49
C ASN A 39 19.84 18.65 22.05
N LEU A 40 19.71 17.38 21.57
CA LEU A 40 20.84 16.64 21.02
C LEU A 40 21.14 17.13 19.59
N SER A 41 22.42 17.13 19.23
CA SER A 41 22.81 17.35 17.83
C SER A 41 22.47 16.11 17.00
N ASP A 42 22.25 16.29 15.68
CA ASP A 42 21.92 15.19 14.75
C ASP A 42 22.94 14.04 14.83
N GLU A 43 24.23 14.34 14.97
CA GLU A 43 25.29 13.34 15.16
C GLU A 43 25.13 12.52 16.46
N GLN A 44 24.62 13.14 17.51
CA GLN A 44 24.39 12.46 18.79
C GLN A 44 23.14 11.58 18.73
N VAL A 45 22.12 12.03 18.03
CA VAL A 45 20.91 11.24 17.77
C VAL A 45 21.28 9.99 16.98
N ASP A 46 21.99 10.13 15.86
CA ASP A 46 22.47 9.02 15.04
C ASP A 46 23.34 8.03 15.84
N TYR A 47 24.21 8.55 16.72
CA TYR A 47 25.04 7.71 17.58
C TYR A 47 24.21 6.86 18.54
N PHE A 48 23.19 7.44 19.17
CA PHE A 48 22.32 6.71 20.08
C PHE A 48 21.39 5.77 19.35
N GLU A 49 20.79 6.18 18.22
CA GLU A 49 19.86 5.35 17.44
C GLU A 49 20.56 4.14 16.84
N SER A 50 21.76 4.30 16.29
CA SER A 50 22.53 3.18 15.70
C SER A 50 23.00 2.13 16.71
N ARG A 51 23.14 2.51 18.00
CA ARG A 51 23.60 1.62 19.08
C ARG A 51 22.52 1.21 20.07
N SER A 52 21.35 1.80 19.99
CA SER A 52 20.21 1.40 20.81
C SER A 52 19.55 0.14 20.28
N ILE A 53 18.97 -0.64 21.18
CA ILE A 53 18.12 -1.76 20.79
C ILE A 53 16.91 -1.18 20.07
N LYS A 54 16.72 -1.61 18.81
CA LYS A 54 15.58 -1.20 17.99
C LYS A 54 14.31 -1.82 18.55
N GLN A 55 13.37 -0.97 18.91
CA GLN A 55 12.09 -1.38 19.43
C GLN A 55 11.12 -1.60 18.28
N GLY A 56 10.52 -2.80 18.21
CA GLY A 56 9.49 -3.11 17.22
C GLY A 56 8.18 -2.37 17.46
N LEU A 57 7.21 -2.60 16.59
CA LEU A 57 5.89 -2.00 16.58
C LEU A 57 5.17 -2.10 17.93
N ASP A 58 5.30 -3.24 18.61
CA ASP A 58 4.65 -3.53 19.90
C ASP A 58 5.12 -2.65 21.05
N LEU A 59 6.37 -2.14 20.97
CA LEU A 59 6.98 -1.35 22.05
C LEU A 59 6.99 0.15 21.76
N LYS A 60 7.14 0.53 20.50
CA LYS A 60 7.25 1.93 20.07
C LYS A 60 5.93 2.48 19.51
N GLY A 61 4.96 1.59 19.30
CA GLY A 61 3.76 1.91 18.53
C GLY A 61 4.06 2.07 17.05
N GLY A 62 3.06 2.31 16.24
CA GLY A 62 3.24 2.52 14.80
C GLY A 62 2.08 1.95 14.00
N ILE A 63 2.32 1.68 12.72
CA ILE A 63 1.31 1.22 11.78
C ILE A 63 1.68 -0.13 11.20
N TYR A 64 0.67 -0.99 11.14
CA TYR A 64 0.69 -2.24 10.38
C TYR A 64 -0.30 -2.14 9.22
N ILE A 65 0.18 -2.15 8.00
CA ILE A 65 -0.65 -2.04 6.80
C ILE A 65 -0.44 -3.27 5.93
N VAL A 66 -1.53 -3.85 5.46
CA VAL A 66 -1.51 -4.90 4.43
C VAL A 66 -2.02 -4.27 3.13
N LEU A 67 -1.16 -4.22 2.13
CA LEU A 67 -1.51 -3.80 0.79
C LEU A 67 -1.71 -5.02 -0.08
N GLU A 68 -2.75 -4.99 -0.91
CA GLU A 68 -3.05 -6.06 -1.85
C GLU A 68 -2.98 -5.53 -3.28
N VAL A 69 -2.27 -6.27 -4.14
CA VAL A 69 -2.21 -5.96 -5.56
C VAL A 69 -3.48 -6.48 -6.23
N ASP A 70 -4.21 -5.59 -6.91
CA ASP A 70 -5.39 -5.93 -7.70
C ASP A 70 -4.98 -6.72 -8.96
N LEU A 71 -4.87 -8.05 -8.80
CA LEU A 71 -4.50 -8.94 -9.90
C LEU A 71 -5.50 -8.93 -11.06
N PRO A 72 -6.83 -8.93 -10.84
CA PRO A 72 -7.80 -8.75 -11.91
C PRO A 72 -7.56 -7.47 -12.73
N GLN A 73 -7.27 -6.36 -12.07
CA GLN A 73 -6.97 -5.10 -12.76
C GLN A 73 -5.64 -5.17 -13.51
N LEU A 74 -4.64 -5.84 -12.96
CA LEU A 74 -3.38 -6.10 -13.67
C LEU A 74 -3.63 -6.89 -14.96
N ILE A 75 -4.37 -7.98 -14.90
CA ILE A 75 -4.74 -8.78 -16.08
C ILE A 75 -5.52 -7.94 -17.10
N ASN A 76 -6.44 -7.10 -16.64
CA ASN A 76 -7.13 -6.17 -17.50
C ASN A 76 -6.15 -5.24 -18.22
N ASN A 77 -5.17 -4.67 -17.53
CA ASN A 77 -4.20 -3.74 -18.11
C ASN A 77 -3.27 -4.42 -19.14
N LEU A 78 -2.95 -5.69 -18.93
CA LEU A 78 -2.10 -6.47 -19.83
C LEU A 78 -2.84 -6.98 -21.09
N ALA A 79 -4.16 -7.09 -21.01
CA ALA A 79 -4.99 -7.57 -22.12
C ALA A 79 -5.14 -6.55 -23.23
N LYS A 80 -5.14 -7.04 -24.48
CA LYS A 80 -5.43 -6.28 -25.70
C LYS A 80 -6.71 -6.80 -26.36
N ASN A 81 -7.24 -6.04 -27.32
CA ASN A 81 -8.42 -6.43 -28.10
C ASN A 81 -9.63 -6.83 -27.26
N LYS A 82 -9.85 -6.14 -26.16
CA LYS A 82 -10.94 -6.40 -25.21
C LYS A 82 -12.30 -6.26 -25.89
N ASP A 83 -13.14 -7.23 -25.66
CA ASP A 83 -14.54 -7.25 -26.12
C ASP A 83 -15.49 -7.54 -24.93
N ASN A 84 -16.77 -7.60 -25.20
CA ASN A 84 -17.76 -7.83 -24.16
C ASN A 84 -17.55 -9.17 -23.42
N ASN A 85 -17.12 -10.21 -24.14
CA ASN A 85 -16.84 -11.51 -23.53
C ASN A 85 -15.68 -11.44 -22.55
N PHE A 86 -14.62 -10.68 -22.90
CA PHE A 86 -13.50 -10.47 -21.99
C PHE A 86 -13.89 -9.65 -20.76
N ASN A 87 -14.72 -8.61 -20.94
CA ASN A 87 -15.18 -7.80 -19.83
C ASN A 87 -16.08 -8.59 -18.87
N GLN A 88 -16.96 -9.45 -19.40
CA GLN A 88 -17.77 -10.37 -18.59
C GLN A 88 -16.88 -11.35 -17.83
N PHE A 89 -15.95 -12.02 -18.52
CA PHE A 89 -14.97 -12.91 -17.90
C PHE A 89 -14.20 -12.22 -16.77
N LEU A 90 -13.77 -10.96 -16.96
CA LEU A 90 -13.03 -10.22 -15.95
C LEU A 90 -13.89 -9.91 -14.71
N SER A 91 -15.18 -9.63 -14.89
CA SER A 91 -16.11 -9.43 -13.79
C SER A 91 -16.31 -10.72 -12.99
N GLU A 92 -16.55 -11.84 -13.69
CA GLU A 92 -16.69 -13.16 -13.07
C GLU A 92 -15.40 -13.57 -12.33
N LEU A 93 -14.24 -13.34 -12.93
CA LEU A 93 -12.94 -13.60 -12.32
C LEU A 93 -12.75 -12.82 -11.02
N LYS A 94 -13.14 -11.56 -10.99
CA LYS A 94 -13.05 -10.71 -9.80
C LYS A 94 -13.96 -11.23 -8.69
N ASP A 95 -15.19 -11.57 -9.01
CA ASP A 95 -16.17 -12.05 -8.04
C ASP A 95 -15.79 -13.43 -7.49
N GLU A 96 -15.37 -14.36 -8.35
CA GLU A 96 -14.93 -15.69 -7.96
C GLU A 96 -13.64 -15.65 -7.13
N TYR A 97 -12.66 -14.84 -7.52
CA TYR A 97 -11.43 -14.68 -6.77
C TYR A 97 -11.65 -14.09 -5.37
N ASN A 98 -12.55 -13.12 -5.23
CA ASN A 98 -12.88 -12.52 -3.94
C ASN A 98 -13.60 -13.51 -3.00
N THR A 99 -14.28 -14.51 -3.55
CA THR A 99 -15.04 -15.51 -2.80
C THR A 99 -14.22 -16.77 -2.52
N SER A 100 -13.25 -17.07 -3.40
CA SER A 100 -12.41 -18.26 -3.35
C SER A 100 -11.19 -18.05 -2.43
N SER A 101 -10.75 -19.12 -1.77
CA SER A 101 -9.46 -19.18 -1.07
C SER A 101 -8.34 -19.74 -1.96
N SER A 102 -8.61 -19.96 -3.24
CA SER A 102 -7.69 -20.57 -4.20
C SER A 102 -6.68 -19.53 -4.74
N ASP A 103 -5.57 -20.03 -5.29
CA ASP A 103 -4.61 -19.18 -5.99
C ASP A 103 -5.24 -18.50 -7.20
N PHE A 104 -4.90 -17.25 -7.43
CA PHE A 104 -5.47 -16.43 -8.49
C PHE A 104 -5.37 -17.06 -9.89
N PHE A 105 -4.18 -17.58 -10.23
CA PHE A 105 -3.98 -18.17 -11.56
C PHE A 105 -4.70 -19.52 -11.73
N THR A 106 -4.97 -20.23 -10.65
CA THR A 106 -5.82 -21.42 -10.66
C THR A 106 -7.29 -21.06 -10.99
N VAL A 107 -7.81 -20.01 -10.36
CA VAL A 107 -9.16 -19.49 -10.64
C VAL A 107 -9.24 -18.94 -12.06
N PHE A 108 -8.23 -18.15 -12.47
CA PHE A 108 -8.14 -17.62 -13.83
C PHE A 108 -8.15 -18.70 -14.89
N GLU A 109 -7.39 -19.78 -14.71
CA GLU A 109 -7.33 -20.90 -15.64
C GLU A 109 -8.67 -21.63 -15.72
N SER A 110 -9.27 -21.96 -14.59
CA SER A 110 -10.56 -22.65 -14.50
C SER A 110 -11.66 -21.86 -15.21
N LEU A 111 -11.79 -20.58 -14.90
CA LEU A 111 -12.78 -19.70 -15.52
C LEU A 111 -12.53 -19.48 -17.02
N ALA A 112 -11.26 -19.39 -17.44
CA ALA A 112 -10.92 -19.27 -18.86
C ALA A 112 -11.35 -20.50 -19.66
N ASP A 113 -11.24 -21.71 -19.08
CA ASP A 113 -11.70 -22.94 -19.69
C ASP A 113 -13.23 -23.04 -19.73
N GLU A 114 -13.90 -22.69 -18.64
CA GLU A 114 -15.36 -22.70 -18.53
C GLU A 114 -15.98 -21.73 -19.54
N ASN A 115 -15.47 -20.52 -19.65
CA ASN A 115 -15.92 -19.51 -20.60
C ASN A 115 -15.39 -19.75 -22.03
N LYS A 116 -14.59 -20.81 -22.26
CA LYS A 116 -13.95 -21.12 -23.55
C LYS A 116 -13.22 -19.92 -24.14
N LEU A 117 -12.56 -19.15 -23.26
CA LEU A 117 -11.90 -17.90 -23.63
C LEU A 117 -10.64 -18.18 -24.47
N LYS A 118 -10.52 -17.53 -25.62
CA LYS A 118 -9.35 -17.66 -26.49
C LYS A 118 -8.23 -16.73 -26.00
N LEU A 119 -7.51 -17.13 -24.94
CA LEU A 119 -6.45 -16.33 -24.32
C LEU A 119 -5.43 -15.72 -25.31
N PRO A 120 -4.96 -16.43 -26.38
CA PRO A 120 -4.03 -15.85 -27.34
C PRO A 120 -4.55 -14.59 -28.05
N ARG A 121 -5.86 -14.40 -28.14
CA ARG A 121 -6.47 -13.21 -28.75
C ARG A 121 -6.25 -11.95 -27.89
N TYR A 122 -6.34 -12.13 -26.59
CA TYR A 122 -6.23 -11.02 -25.62
C TYR A 122 -4.80 -10.80 -25.13
N PHE A 123 -4.00 -11.84 -25.12
CA PHE A 123 -2.63 -11.82 -24.58
C PHE A 123 -1.57 -12.16 -25.64
N ILE A 124 -1.68 -11.51 -26.82
CA ILE A 124 -0.84 -11.77 -28.01
C ILE A 124 0.66 -11.71 -27.70
N ASN A 125 1.08 -10.82 -26.79
CA ASN A 125 2.49 -10.60 -26.47
C ASN A 125 3.04 -11.65 -25.47
N TYR A 126 2.21 -12.48 -24.88
CA TYR A 126 2.57 -13.36 -23.75
C TYR A 126 2.68 -14.83 -24.14
N GLY A 127 2.27 -15.22 -25.33
CA GLY A 127 2.39 -16.59 -25.81
C GLY A 127 1.36 -16.97 -26.86
N LYS A 128 1.52 -18.17 -27.40
CA LYS A 128 0.62 -18.74 -28.40
C LYS A 128 -0.27 -19.85 -27.80
N THR A 129 0.15 -20.47 -26.71
CA THR A 129 -0.62 -21.50 -26.00
C THR A 129 -1.11 -20.96 -24.66
N LYS A 130 -2.16 -21.59 -24.12
CA LYS A 130 -2.75 -21.24 -22.82
C LYS A 130 -1.69 -21.29 -21.71
N GLU A 131 -0.92 -22.37 -21.66
CA GLU A 131 0.09 -22.63 -20.63
C GLU A 131 1.20 -21.56 -20.65
N GLN A 132 1.66 -21.19 -21.86
CA GLN A 132 2.64 -20.13 -22.03
C GLN A 132 2.13 -18.79 -21.51
N ILE A 133 0.88 -18.47 -21.85
CA ILE A 133 0.24 -17.20 -21.43
C ILE A 133 0.10 -17.14 -19.92
N ILE A 134 -0.43 -18.19 -19.29
CA ILE A 134 -0.61 -18.24 -17.84
C ILE A 134 0.75 -18.10 -17.13
N THR A 135 1.77 -18.83 -17.58
CA THR A 135 3.13 -18.73 -17.03
C THR A 135 3.68 -17.31 -17.16
N GLN A 136 3.54 -16.68 -18.31
CA GLN A 136 4.03 -15.31 -18.54
C GLN A 136 3.25 -14.26 -17.73
N LEU A 137 1.94 -14.42 -17.60
CA LEU A 137 1.11 -13.53 -16.77
C LEU A 137 1.47 -13.67 -15.28
N SER A 138 1.75 -14.89 -14.83
CA SER A 138 2.23 -15.13 -13.45
C SER A 138 3.58 -14.44 -13.20
N LEU A 139 4.53 -14.56 -14.12
CA LEU A 139 5.82 -13.85 -14.03
C LEU A 139 5.65 -12.34 -14.03
N GLN A 140 4.77 -11.79 -14.89
CA GLN A 140 4.46 -10.35 -14.89
C GLN A 140 3.82 -9.88 -13.57
N SER A 141 2.99 -10.73 -12.96
CA SER A 141 2.42 -10.47 -11.65
C SER A 141 3.51 -10.38 -10.58
N GLU A 142 4.41 -11.34 -10.53
CA GLU A 142 5.54 -11.33 -9.60
C GLU A 142 6.44 -10.09 -9.76
N ASP A 143 6.75 -9.74 -11.01
CA ASP A 143 7.57 -8.55 -11.30
C ASP A 143 6.83 -7.25 -10.95
N SER A 144 5.50 -7.23 -11.08
CA SER A 144 4.68 -6.10 -10.64
C SER A 144 4.72 -5.94 -9.12
N ILE A 145 4.64 -7.04 -8.38
CA ILE A 145 4.73 -7.01 -6.92
C ILE A 145 6.12 -6.53 -6.45
N LYS A 146 7.19 -6.99 -7.10
CA LYS A 146 8.55 -6.49 -6.79
C LYS A 146 8.64 -4.98 -6.99
N ARG A 147 8.11 -4.46 -8.11
CA ARG A 147 8.06 -3.01 -8.37
C ARG A 147 7.23 -2.26 -7.34
N VAL A 148 6.10 -2.82 -6.90
CA VAL A 148 5.29 -2.23 -5.84
C VAL A 148 6.09 -2.13 -4.54
N ILE A 149 6.83 -3.18 -4.16
CA ILE A 149 7.69 -3.16 -2.97
C ILE A 149 8.76 -2.07 -3.08
N GLU A 150 9.43 -1.95 -4.22
CA GLU A 150 10.44 -0.90 -4.47
C GLU A 150 9.83 0.51 -4.38
N ILE A 151 8.65 0.71 -4.94
CA ILE A 151 7.92 1.99 -4.86
C ILE A 151 7.57 2.32 -3.42
N ILE A 152 7.03 1.35 -2.67
CA ILE A 152 6.68 1.52 -1.27
C ILE A 152 7.93 1.85 -0.45
N GLN A 153 9.03 1.13 -0.66
CA GLN A 153 10.29 1.37 0.01
C GLN A 153 10.80 2.79 -0.22
N ASN A 154 10.84 3.25 -1.47
CA ASN A 154 11.24 4.61 -1.80
C ASN A 154 10.34 5.68 -1.15
N ARG A 155 9.04 5.43 -1.05
CA ARG A 155 8.11 6.35 -0.39
C ARG A 155 8.33 6.42 1.11
N VAL A 156 8.50 5.27 1.73
CA VAL A 156 8.74 5.16 3.17
C VAL A 156 10.08 5.80 3.56
N ASP A 157 11.11 5.59 2.74
CA ASP A 157 12.42 6.24 2.93
C ASP A 157 12.31 7.78 2.84
N GLN A 158 11.53 8.30 1.88
CA GLN A 158 11.25 9.74 1.77
C GLN A 158 10.45 10.29 2.95
N PHE A 159 9.66 9.46 3.61
CA PHE A 159 8.91 9.83 4.81
C PHE A 159 9.80 9.92 6.06
N GLY A 160 11.02 9.40 5.99
CA GLY A 160 11.99 9.46 7.07
C GLY A 160 11.74 8.47 8.20
N VAL A 161 11.00 7.38 7.92
CA VAL A 161 10.77 6.32 8.91
C VAL A 161 12.03 5.50 9.08
N ALA A 162 12.51 5.41 10.31
CA ALA A 162 13.65 4.57 10.64
C ALA A 162 13.26 3.08 10.53
N GLU A 163 13.95 2.35 9.66
CA GLU A 163 13.87 0.89 9.53
C GLU A 163 12.45 0.31 9.33
N PRO A 164 11.80 0.62 8.22
CA PRO A 164 10.53 0.01 7.88
C PRO A 164 10.71 -1.48 7.60
N THR A 165 9.74 -2.30 8.02
CA THR A 165 9.66 -3.70 7.58
C THR A 165 8.70 -3.79 6.42
N ILE A 166 9.20 -4.13 5.23
CA ILE A 166 8.39 -4.31 4.02
C ILE A 166 8.61 -5.73 3.51
N GLN A 167 7.56 -6.55 3.54
CA GLN A 167 7.66 -7.97 3.20
C GLN A 167 6.53 -8.40 2.28
N LYS A 168 6.87 -9.25 1.30
CA LYS A 168 5.87 -9.95 0.49
C LYS A 168 5.19 -11.03 1.34
N GLN A 169 3.86 -11.06 1.33
CA GLN A 169 3.06 -12.11 1.94
C GLN A 169 2.20 -12.81 0.88
N GLY A 170 2.42 -14.11 0.70
CA GLY A 170 1.71 -14.87 -0.33
C GLY A 170 2.01 -14.37 -1.75
N ASN A 171 1.01 -14.42 -2.63
CA ASN A 171 1.20 -14.15 -4.06
C ASN A 171 0.88 -12.70 -4.46
N ASN A 172 0.11 -11.96 -3.66
CA ASN A 172 -0.41 -10.63 -4.05
C ASN A 172 -0.40 -9.59 -2.94
N ARG A 173 0.08 -9.92 -1.72
CA ARG A 173 0.08 -9.00 -0.58
C ARG A 173 1.47 -8.53 -0.24
N VAL A 174 1.52 -7.32 0.27
CA VAL A 174 2.73 -6.69 0.83
C VAL A 174 2.38 -6.18 2.22
N ILE A 175 3.10 -6.65 3.22
CA ILE A 175 3.02 -6.16 4.59
C ILE A 175 4.00 -5.00 4.73
N VAL A 176 3.53 -3.91 5.32
CA VAL A 176 4.33 -2.72 5.64
C VAL A 176 4.15 -2.42 7.12
N GLU A 177 5.25 -2.52 7.86
CA GLU A 177 5.30 -2.19 9.28
C GLU A 177 6.18 -0.95 9.48
N LEU A 178 5.61 0.09 10.05
CA LEU A 178 6.27 1.36 10.26
C LEU A 178 6.22 1.68 11.75
N ALA A 179 7.34 1.49 12.44
CA ALA A 179 7.44 1.74 13.88
C ALA A 179 7.67 3.24 14.17
N GLY A 180 7.08 3.74 15.26
CA GLY A 180 7.30 5.10 15.74
C GLY A 180 6.70 6.22 14.90
N ILE A 181 5.66 5.93 14.13
CA ILE A 181 4.93 6.96 13.38
C ILE A 181 3.95 7.68 14.28
N GLU A 182 4.05 9.01 14.32
CA GLU A 182 3.15 9.87 15.08
C GLU A 182 1.83 10.14 14.36
N ASP A 183 1.84 10.17 13.01
CA ASP A 183 0.67 10.44 12.18
C ASP A 183 0.34 9.24 11.26
N PRO A 184 -0.52 8.30 11.72
CA PRO A 184 -0.93 7.13 10.96
C PRO A 184 -1.68 7.45 9.66
N GLU A 185 -2.49 8.48 9.65
CA GLU A 185 -3.31 8.84 8.48
C GLU A 185 -2.42 9.35 7.34
N ARG A 186 -1.46 10.21 7.66
CA ARG A 186 -0.51 10.71 6.68
C ARG A 186 0.34 9.60 6.05
N ALA A 187 0.75 8.61 6.85
CA ALA A 187 1.49 7.47 6.33
C ALA A 187 0.61 6.58 5.43
N ARG A 188 -0.66 6.40 5.79
CA ARG A 188 -1.63 5.68 4.96
C ARG A 188 -1.84 6.37 3.63
N ASP A 189 -2.07 7.68 3.63
CA ASP A 189 -2.27 8.49 2.42
C ASP A 189 -1.05 8.41 1.49
N LEU A 190 0.16 8.46 2.04
CA LEU A 190 1.39 8.33 1.28
C LEU A 190 1.50 6.95 0.60
N LEU A 191 1.16 5.88 1.31
CA LEU A 191 1.24 4.52 0.77
C LEU A 191 0.14 4.22 -0.24
N GLN A 192 -1.07 4.76 -0.03
CA GLN A 192 -2.21 4.57 -0.91
C GLN A 192 -2.18 5.47 -2.14
N SER A 193 -1.42 6.57 -2.11
CA SER A 193 -1.33 7.47 -3.26
C SER A 193 -0.82 6.72 -4.49
N THR A 194 -1.65 6.65 -5.53
CA THR A 194 -1.25 6.07 -6.81
C THR A 194 -0.50 7.12 -7.60
N ALA A 195 0.74 6.81 -8.01
CA ALA A 195 1.50 7.67 -8.92
C ALA A 195 1.14 7.33 -10.38
N LEU A 196 -0.14 7.49 -10.72
CA LEU A 196 -0.57 7.37 -12.10
C LEU A 196 -0.30 8.70 -12.82
N LEU A 197 0.64 8.70 -13.76
CA LEU A 197 0.86 9.85 -14.63
C LEU A 197 -0.20 9.84 -15.73
N GLU A 198 -1.19 10.71 -15.61
CA GLU A 198 -2.19 10.94 -16.65
C GLU A 198 -1.83 12.19 -17.44
N LEU A 199 -1.58 12.02 -18.72
CA LEU A 199 -1.39 13.13 -19.65
C LEU A 199 -2.74 13.46 -20.28
N MET A 200 -3.34 14.56 -19.84
CA MET A 200 -4.59 15.04 -20.39
C MET A 200 -4.35 16.21 -21.35
N ILE A 201 -4.96 16.13 -22.53
CA ILE A 201 -4.99 17.28 -23.45
C ILE A 201 -6.05 18.24 -22.94
N VAL A 202 -5.62 19.40 -22.47
CA VAL A 202 -6.53 20.45 -22.01
C VAL A 202 -7.16 21.15 -23.21
N LYS A 203 -8.47 21.28 -23.22
CA LYS A 203 -9.17 22.09 -24.22
C LYS A 203 -8.81 23.58 -24.04
N ASN A 204 -8.94 24.35 -25.12
CA ASN A 204 -8.67 25.77 -25.05
C ASN A 204 -9.65 26.48 -24.09
N VAL A 205 -9.22 27.65 -23.60
CA VAL A 205 -9.95 28.40 -22.57
C VAL A 205 -11.38 28.76 -23.02
N GLU A 206 -11.60 29.06 -24.31
CA GLU A 206 -12.93 29.39 -24.84
C GLU A 206 -13.91 28.23 -24.77
N SER A 207 -13.49 27.02 -25.16
CA SER A 207 -14.31 25.82 -25.06
C SER A 207 -14.61 25.46 -23.60
N THR A 208 -13.66 25.66 -22.72
CA THR A 208 -13.82 25.38 -21.28
C THR A 208 -14.82 26.36 -20.66
N ASN A 209 -14.69 27.65 -20.93
CA ASN A 209 -15.60 28.67 -20.43
C ASN A 209 -17.05 28.47 -20.94
N THR A 210 -17.20 27.99 -22.16
CA THR A 210 -18.53 27.68 -22.71
C THR A 210 -19.19 26.52 -21.95
N ILE A 211 -18.43 25.46 -21.66
CA ILE A 211 -18.92 24.31 -20.89
C ILE A 211 -19.26 24.71 -19.46
N ILE A 212 -18.41 25.50 -18.80
CA ILE A 212 -18.66 25.98 -17.43
C ILE A 212 -19.93 26.79 -17.38
N ARG A 213 -20.15 27.74 -18.33
CA ARG A 213 -21.40 28.53 -18.38
C ARG A 213 -22.63 27.65 -18.61
N GLN A 214 -22.53 26.60 -19.42
CA GLN A 214 -23.65 25.65 -19.59
C GLN A 214 -23.94 24.88 -18.30
N ILE A 215 -22.90 24.43 -17.57
CA ILE A 215 -23.09 23.78 -16.28
C ILE A 215 -23.74 24.73 -15.27
N ASP A 216 -23.24 25.97 -15.18
CA ASP A 216 -23.80 26.98 -14.27
C ASP A 216 -25.27 27.27 -14.57
N SER A 217 -25.65 27.35 -15.87
CA SER A 217 -27.01 27.55 -16.28
C SER A 217 -27.95 26.39 -15.91
N ILE A 218 -27.44 25.14 -16.03
CA ILE A 218 -28.19 23.93 -15.65
C ILE A 218 -28.39 23.87 -14.13
N ILE A 219 -27.34 24.17 -13.36
CA ILE A 219 -27.41 24.20 -11.89
C ILE A 219 -28.38 25.29 -11.43
N ALA A 220 -28.33 26.50 -12.00
CA ALA A 220 -29.23 27.58 -11.68
C ALA A 220 -30.72 27.22 -11.96
N THR A 221 -30.98 26.54 -13.08
CA THR A 221 -32.31 26.07 -13.46
C THR A 221 -32.78 24.95 -12.52
N SER A 222 -31.93 24.06 -12.13
CA SER A 222 -32.21 22.95 -11.18
C SER A 222 -32.58 23.51 -9.79
N ASN A 223 -31.78 24.48 -9.32
CA ASN A 223 -32.06 25.12 -8.02
C ASN A 223 -33.36 25.96 -8.03
N ALA A 224 -33.65 26.64 -9.13
CA ALA A 224 -34.90 27.36 -9.26
C ALA A 224 -36.14 26.44 -9.25
N ASN A 225 -36.04 25.27 -9.85
CA ASN A 225 -37.11 24.26 -9.83
C ASN A 225 -37.32 23.63 -8.43
N ASN A 226 -36.22 23.43 -7.67
CA ASN A 226 -36.33 22.96 -6.28
C ASN A 226 -36.94 23.98 -5.34
N THR A 227 -36.63 25.26 -5.52
CA THR A 227 -37.23 26.33 -4.71
C THR A 227 -38.74 26.47 -4.98
N GLN A 228 -39.18 26.20 -6.23
CA GLN A 228 -40.61 26.19 -6.55
C GLN A 228 -41.37 24.99 -5.96
N SER A 229 -40.71 23.84 -5.78
CA SER A 229 -41.34 22.68 -5.12
C SER A 229 -41.54 22.92 -3.62
N ASP A 230 -40.59 23.58 -2.97
CA ASP A 230 -40.66 23.89 -1.54
C ASP A 230 -41.76 24.96 -1.25
N GLU A 231 -41.95 25.96 -2.13
CA GLU A 231 -43.05 26.93 -2.02
C GLU A 231 -44.46 26.32 -2.24
N ILE A 232 -44.54 25.26 -3.06
CA ILE A 232 -45.82 24.55 -3.29
C ILE A 232 -46.16 23.67 -2.08
N ASP A 233 -45.19 23.02 -1.46
CA ASP A 233 -45.42 22.18 -0.27
C ASP A 233 -45.81 23.03 0.95
N GLU A 234 -45.30 24.25 1.14
CA GLU A 234 -45.73 25.18 2.18
C GLU A 234 -47.19 25.68 1.97
N LEU A 235 -47.65 25.73 0.72
CA LEU A 235 -49.03 26.14 0.43
C LEU A 235 -50.07 25.02 0.71
N PHE A 236 -49.66 23.76 0.71
CA PHE A 236 -50.52 22.61 1.00
C PHE A 236 -50.54 22.23 2.49
N ASP A 237 -49.59 22.67 3.30
CA ASP A 237 -49.51 22.35 4.74
C ASP A 237 -50.21 23.40 5.62
N SER A 238 -50.78 24.45 5.03
CA SER A 238 -51.51 25.54 5.73
C SER A 238 -53.04 25.53 5.52
N GLY A 239 -53.62 24.36 5.17
CA GLY A 239 -55.03 24.17 4.97
C GLY A 239 -55.72 23.29 6.03
#